data_accedeeb54ce18ff37049ca2d725ffa9
#
_entry.id   accedeeb54ce18ff37049ca2d725ffa9
#
_cell.length_a   1.000
_cell.length_b   1.000
_cell.length_c   1.000
_cell.angle_alpha   90.00
_cell.angle_beta   90.00
_cell.angle_gamma   90.00
#
_symmetry.space_group_name_H-M   'P 1'
#
loop_
_entity.id
_entity.type
_entity.pdbx_description
1 polymer ?
#
loop_
_entity_poly.entity_id
_entity_poly.type
_entity_poly.pdbx_seq_one_letter_code
_entity_poly.pdbx_strand_id
1 'polypeptide(L)'
;NQVIGDTTAVRLNVMGEKTHDAGRDKVKNERYGVAPSIAFGLGTANRLYLNYLHVTQHNTPDGGIPTIGLPGYSAPSAGTAALNHSGKVDTHNFYGTDSDYDDSTTDTATMRFEHDINDNTTIRNTTRWSRVKQDYLMTAIMGGASNITQPTSDVNSWTWSRTANTKDVSNKILTNQTNLTSTFYTGSIGHDVSTGVEFTRETQTNYGVNPVTLPAVNIYHPDSSIHPGGLTRNGANANGQTDTFAIYAFDTLQITRDFELNGGIRLDNYHTEYDS
;
A
#
# COMPACT_ATOMS: atom_id res chain seq x y z
N ASN A 1 -6.46 24.81 -9.08
CA ASN A 1 -7.23 25.49 -8.02
C ASN A 1 -8.03 26.60 -8.66
N GLN A 2 -9.31 26.67 -8.33
CA GLN A 2 -10.21 27.73 -8.78
C GLN A 2 -11.04 28.20 -7.60
N VAL A 3 -11.06 29.53 -7.36
CA VAL A 3 -11.98 30.16 -6.42
C VAL A 3 -13.29 30.40 -7.14
N ILE A 4 -14.41 30.07 -6.49
CA ILE A 4 -15.78 30.24 -7.01
C ILE A 4 -16.56 31.07 -5.99
N GLY A 5 -16.81 32.34 -6.33
CA GLY A 5 -17.39 33.31 -5.37
C GLY A 5 -16.42 33.61 -4.21
N ASP A 6 -16.97 34.10 -3.08
CA ASP A 6 -16.14 34.65 -2.00
C ASP A 6 -15.63 33.61 -1.01
N THR A 7 -16.31 32.49 -0.86
CA THR A 7 -16.03 31.51 0.21
C THR A 7 -15.88 30.07 -0.26
N THR A 8 -15.89 29.83 -1.57
CA THR A 8 -15.83 28.48 -2.15
C THR A 8 -14.61 28.34 -3.04
N ALA A 9 -13.91 27.20 -2.93
CA ALA A 9 -12.82 26.85 -3.83
C ALA A 9 -12.90 25.40 -4.24
N VAL A 10 -12.46 25.11 -5.48
CA VAL A 10 -12.35 23.76 -6.02
C VAL A 10 -10.93 23.49 -6.47
N ARG A 11 -10.54 22.24 -6.36
CA ARG A 11 -9.25 21.74 -6.85
C ARG A 11 -9.45 20.40 -7.55
N LEU A 12 -8.78 20.24 -8.67
CA LEU A 12 -8.67 18.93 -9.33
C LEU A 12 -7.18 18.60 -9.50
N ASN A 13 -6.79 17.41 -9.06
CA ASN A 13 -5.50 16.83 -9.39
C ASN A 13 -5.74 15.55 -10.21
N VAL A 14 -4.94 15.36 -11.24
CA VAL A 14 -4.90 14.16 -12.06
C VAL A 14 -3.48 13.68 -12.20
N MET A 15 -3.30 12.37 -12.21
CA MET A 15 -2.02 11.71 -12.35
C MET A 15 -2.14 10.58 -13.37
N GLY A 16 -1.13 10.42 -14.21
CA GLY A 16 -0.94 9.27 -15.07
C GLY A 16 0.54 8.92 -15.14
N GLU A 17 0.85 7.64 -15.03
CA GLU A 17 2.19 7.10 -15.14
C GLU A 17 2.14 5.81 -15.95
N LYS A 18 3.12 5.65 -16.85
CA LYS A 18 3.37 4.40 -17.56
C LYS A 18 4.88 4.27 -17.74
N THR A 19 5.46 3.31 -17.03
CA THR A 19 6.92 3.09 -17.04
C THR A 19 7.22 1.61 -17.28
N HIS A 20 8.41 1.35 -17.84
CA HIS A 20 9.00 0.03 -17.95
C HIS A 20 10.27 0.02 -17.10
N ASP A 21 10.57 -1.10 -16.48
CA ASP A 21 11.82 -1.23 -15.74
C ASP A 21 12.99 -1.35 -16.74
N ALA A 22 13.96 -0.46 -16.61
CA ALA A 22 15.16 -0.48 -17.42
C ALA A 22 15.99 -1.74 -17.07
N GLY A 23 16.25 -2.58 -18.06
CA GLY A 23 17.00 -3.82 -17.87
C GLY A 23 16.18 -5.02 -17.38
N ARG A 24 14.86 -4.97 -17.54
CA ARG A 24 13.93 -6.09 -17.31
C ARG A 24 12.95 -6.22 -18.46
N ASP A 25 12.84 -7.39 -19.04
CA ASP A 25 11.81 -7.67 -20.02
C ASP A 25 10.44 -7.75 -19.35
N LYS A 26 9.42 -7.20 -20.00
CA LYS A 26 8.01 -7.27 -19.62
C LYS A 26 7.60 -6.57 -18.31
N VAL A 27 8.52 -6.19 -17.41
CA VAL A 27 8.19 -5.49 -16.17
C VAL A 27 7.73 -4.08 -16.46
N LYS A 28 6.52 -3.75 -16.03
CA LYS A 28 5.91 -2.43 -16.27
C LYS A 28 5.07 -1.99 -15.09
N ASN A 29 4.95 -0.67 -14.95
CA ASN A 29 4.07 -0.04 -13.97
C ASN A 29 3.17 0.96 -14.70
N GLU A 30 1.88 0.83 -14.48
CA GLU A 30 0.86 1.74 -14.98
C GLU A 30 -0.01 2.18 -13.81
N ARG A 31 -0.21 3.49 -13.65
CA ARG A 31 -1.11 4.02 -12.64
C ARG A 31 -1.80 5.29 -13.11
N TYR A 32 -3.03 5.44 -12.67
CA TYR A 32 -3.86 6.59 -12.94
C TYR A 32 -4.54 7.04 -11.66
N GLY A 33 -4.68 8.33 -11.49
CA GLY A 33 -5.33 8.88 -10.30
C GLY A 33 -6.06 10.17 -10.57
N VAL A 34 -7.14 10.38 -9.81
CA VAL A 34 -7.90 11.61 -9.79
C VAL A 34 -8.24 11.99 -8.36
N ALA A 35 -8.05 13.26 -8.02
CA ALA A 35 -8.33 13.78 -6.68
C ALA A 35 -9.03 15.15 -6.76
N PRO A 36 -10.38 15.17 -6.89
CA PRO A 36 -11.19 16.37 -6.74
C PRO A 36 -11.29 16.76 -5.27
N SER A 37 -11.36 18.06 -5.01
CA SER A 37 -11.60 18.65 -3.70
C SER A 37 -12.46 19.89 -3.83
N ILE A 38 -13.35 20.13 -2.86
CA ILE A 38 -14.13 21.34 -2.76
C ILE A 38 -14.13 21.82 -1.31
N ALA A 39 -14.04 23.12 -1.13
CA ALA A 39 -14.11 23.77 0.17
C ALA A 39 -15.19 24.85 0.15
N PHE A 40 -15.95 24.92 1.21
CA PHE A 40 -17.00 25.93 1.45
C PHE A 40 -16.72 26.70 2.73
N GLY A 41 -17.19 27.93 2.80
CA GLY A 41 -17.08 28.78 3.98
C GLY A 41 -15.65 29.27 4.25
N LEU A 42 -14.77 29.30 3.26
CA LEU A 42 -13.41 29.81 3.41
C LEU A 42 -13.42 31.27 3.87
N GLY A 43 -12.62 31.59 4.89
CA GLY A 43 -12.59 32.92 5.51
C GLY A 43 -13.77 33.21 6.47
N THR A 44 -14.60 32.20 6.78
CA THR A 44 -15.68 32.31 7.77
C THR A 44 -15.46 31.38 8.95
N ALA A 45 -16.24 31.53 10.01
CA ALA A 45 -16.17 30.67 11.19
C ALA A 45 -16.57 29.20 10.92
N ASN A 46 -17.34 28.95 9.85
CA ASN A 46 -17.79 27.61 9.49
C ASN A 46 -17.20 27.17 8.14
N ARG A 47 -16.41 26.12 8.13
CA ARG A 47 -15.73 25.63 6.93
C ARG A 47 -15.99 24.15 6.72
N LEU A 48 -16.33 23.77 5.49
CA LEU A 48 -16.53 22.38 5.08
C LEU A 48 -15.58 22.06 3.93
N TYR A 49 -14.84 20.96 4.07
CA TYR A 49 -13.95 20.42 3.03
C TYR A 49 -14.39 19.01 2.65
N LEU A 50 -14.56 18.78 1.36
CA LEU A 50 -14.85 17.47 0.80
C LEU A 50 -13.73 17.10 -0.16
N ASN A 51 -13.11 15.94 0.07
CA ASN A 51 -12.02 15.45 -0.74
C ASN A 51 -12.31 14.01 -1.16
N TYR A 52 -12.02 13.67 -2.39
CA TYR A 52 -12.03 12.30 -2.88
C TYR A 52 -10.73 11.99 -3.59
N LEU A 53 -10.24 10.78 -3.42
CA LEU A 53 -9.09 10.23 -4.12
C LEU A 53 -9.47 8.90 -4.73
N HIS A 54 -9.23 8.74 -6.02
CA HIS A 54 -9.27 7.47 -6.72
C HIS A 54 -7.92 7.23 -7.38
N VAL A 55 -7.32 6.07 -7.11
CA VAL A 55 -6.09 5.61 -7.77
C VAL A 55 -6.27 4.17 -8.20
N THR A 56 -5.93 3.87 -9.44
CA THR A 56 -5.83 2.50 -9.96
C THR A 56 -4.42 2.24 -10.45
N GLN A 57 -3.93 1.03 -10.23
CA GLN A 57 -2.63 0.55 -10.68
C GLN A 57 -2.82 -0.79 -11.38
N HIS A 58 -2.06 -0.98 -12.45
CA HIS A 58 -1.98 -2.23 -13.20
C HIS A 58 -0.51 -2.47 -13.57
N ASN A 59 0.16 -3.33 -12.83
CA ASN A 59 1.58 -3.58 -12.96
C ASN A 59 1.83 -5.00 -13.44
N THR A 60 2.96 -5.23 -14.12
CA THR A 60 3.54 -6.56 -14.28
C THR A 60 4.69 -6.70 -13.29
N PRO A 61 4.52 -7.50 -12.20
CA PRO A 61 5.51 -7.61 -11.15
C PRO A 61 6.73 -8.42 -11.58
N ASP A 62 7.88 -8.18 -10.94
CA ASP A 62 9.12 -8.94 -11.15
C ASP A 62 9.33 -9.95 -10.01
N GLY A 63 9.30 -11.24 -10.32
CA GLY A 63 9.59 -12.34 -9.38
C GLY A 63 11.09 -12.57 -9.14
N GLY A 64 11.96 -11.75 -9.72
CA GLY A 64 13.41 -11.83 -9.60
C GLY A 64 14.09 -12.77 -10.60
N ILE A 65 15.42 -12.78 -10.58
CA ILE A 65 16.28 -13.61 -11.43
C ILE A 65 17.24 -14.46 -10.60
N PRO A 66 17.73 -15.60 -11.14
CA PRO A 66 18.80 -16.35 -10.51
C PRO A 66 20.10 -15.54 -10.43
N THR A 67 20.82 -15.68 -9.34
CA THR A 67 22.13 -15.03 -9.13
C THR A 67 23.30 -15.80 -9.72
N ILE A 68 23.04 -16.81 -10.57
CA ILE A 68 24.05 -17.65 -11.21
C ILE A 68 25.05 -16.79 -11.99
N GLY A 69 26.34 -17.07 -11.81
CA GLY A 69 27.42 -16.32 -12.46
C GLY A 69 27.75 -14.97 -11.87
N LEU A 70 27.08 -14.56 -10.79
CA LEU A 70 27.45 -13.36 -10.02
C LEU A 70 28.57 -13.68 -9.02
N PRO A 71 29.40 -12.68 -8.62
CA PRO A 71 30.37 -12.85 -7.54
C PRO A 71 29.70 -13.31 -6.25
N GLY A 72 30.27 -14.36 -5.62
CA GLY A 72 29.72 -14.95 -4.41
C GLY A 72 28.58 -15.95 -4.61
N TYR A 73 28.16 -16.23 -5.84
CA TYR A 73 27.22 -17.31 -6.10
C TYR A 73 27.81 -18.66 -5.68
N SER A 74 26.98 -19.48 -5.05
CA SER A 74 27.28 -20.86 -4.73
C SER A 74 26.08 -21.73 -5.09
N ALA A 75 26.31 -22.80 -5.85
CA ALA A 75 25.26 -23.73 -6.23
C ALA A 75 24.65 -24.38 -4.98
N PRO A 76 23.33 -24.60 -4.93
CA PRO A 76 22.60 -25.02 -3.74
C PRO A 76 22.92 -26.47 -3.30
N SER A 77 23.62 -27.25 -4.12
CA SER A 77 24.06 -28.62 -3.78
C SER A 77 25.22 -29.08 -4.64
N ALA A 78 25.88 -30.17 -4.22
CA ALA A 78 26.90 -30.85 -5.03
C ALA A 78 26.34 -31.33 -6.38
N GLY A 79 25.09 -31.81 -6.45
CA GLY A 79 24.44 -32.20 -7.67
C GLY A 79 24.24 -31.09 -8.70
N THR A 80 24.20 -29.84 -8.23
CA THR A 80 24.08 -28.66 -9.09
C THR A 80 25.38 -27.88 -9.26
N ALA A 81 26.50 -28.43 -8.84
CA ALA A 81 27.83 -27.79 -8.82
C ALA A 81 28.26 -27.23 -10.18
N ALA A 82 27.79 -27.79 -11.30
CA ALA A 82 28.04 -27.25 -12.64
C ALA A 82 27.65 -25.79 -12.80
N LEU A 83 26.65 -25.31 -12.06
CA LEU A 83 26.23 -23.93 -12.08
C LEU A 83 27.27 -22.95 -11.51
N ASN A 84 28.21 -23.42 -10.68
CA ASN A 84 29.32 -22.58 -10.17
C ASN A 84 30.28 -22.12 -11.26
N HIS A 85 30.31 -22.85 -12.36
CA HIS A 85 31.23 -22.63 -13.51
C HIS A 85 30.48 -22.23 -14.78
N SER A 86 29.18 -22.04 -14.68
CA SER A 86 28.33 -21.64 -15.80
C SER A 86 28.30 -20.12 -16.00
N GLY A 87 27.86 -19.72 -17.19
CA GLY A 87 27.74 -18.28 -17.52
C GLY A 87 26.73 -17.55 -16.64
N LYS A 88 26.87 -16.24 -16.60
CA LYS A 88 25.90 -15.37 -15.94
C LYS A 88 24.56 -15.44 -16.68
N VAL A 89 23.46 -15.49 -15.89
CA VAL A 89 22.10 -15.34 -16.42
C VAL A 89 21.90 -13.92 -16.92
N ASP A 90 21.21 -13.75 -18.05
CA ASP A 90 20.87 -12.45 -18.57
C ASP A 90 19.93 -11.73 -17.58
N THR A 91 20.33 -10.53 -17.17
CA THR A 91 19.55 -9.73 -16.23
C THR A 91 18.25 -9.18 -16.81
N HIS A 92 18.08 -9.20 -18.14
CA HIS A 92 16.83 -8.82 -18.82
C HIS A 92 15.77 -9.92 -18.76
N ASN A 93 16.17 -11.17 -18.48
CA ASN A 93 15.25 -12.29 -18.44
C ASN A 93 14.07 -12.04 -17.49
N PHE A 94 12.88 -12.43 -17.95
CA PHE A 94 11.66 -12.43 -17.17
C PHE A 94 11.21 -13.90 -16.92
N TYR A 95 11.19 -14.30 -15.65
CA TYR A 95 10.82 -15.66 -15.25
C TYR A 95 9.33 -15.81 -14.91
N GLY A 96 8.57 -14.73 -15.04
CA GLY A 96 7.13 -14.71 -14.91
C GLY A 96 6.39 -15.35 -16.10
N THR A 97 5.11 -15.08 -16.16
CA THR A 97 4.20 -15.51 -17.24
C THR A 97 3.45 -14.31 -17.80
N ASP A 98 2.80 -14.49 -18.95
CA ASP A 98 1.93 -13.43 -19.51
C ASP A 98 0.64 -13.23 -18.69
N SER A 99 0.40 -14.06 -17.68
CA SER A 99 -0.70 -13.93 -16.72
C SER A 99 -0.29 -13.22 -15.42
N ASP A 100 0.97 -12.81 -15.27
CA ASP A 100 1.44 -12.11 -14.07
C ASP A 100 0.91 -10.68 -14.06
N TYR A 101 0.34 -10.28 -12.94
CA TYR A 101 -0.18 -8.93 -12.72
C TYR A 101 -0.17 -8.57 -11.23
N ASP A 102 -0.19 -7.28 -10.94
CA ASP A 102 -0.43 -6.71 -9.61
C ASP A 102 -1.35 -5.50 -9.79
N ASP A 103 -2.63 -5.74 -9.51
CA ASP A 103 -3.69 -4.78 -9.64
C ASP A 103 -4.11 -4.23 -8.28
N SER A 104 -4.21 -2.92 -8.19
CA SER A 104 -4.78 -2.29 -7.01
C SER A 104 -5.71 -1.13 -7.35
N THR A 105 -6.73 -0.96 -6.52
CA THR A 105 -7.65 0.18 -6.58
C THR A 105 -7.80 0.76 -5.18
N THR A 106 -7.57 2.05 -5.06
CA THR A 106 -7.75 2.81 -3.82
C THR A 106 -8.81 3.88 -4.02
N ASP A 107 -9.81 3.88 -3.16
CA ASP A 107 -10.83 4.91 -3.04
C ASP A 107 -10.77 5.51 -1.64
N THR A 108 -10.69 6.83 -1.52
CA THR A 108 -10.71 7.53 -0.22
C THR A 108 -11.62 8.75 -0.31
N ALA A 109 -12.60 8.83 0.57
CA ALA A 109 -13.45 10.02 0.76
C ALA A 109 -13.17 10.62 2.13
N THR A 110 -12.97 11.93 2.19
CA THR A 110 -12.75 12.67 3.45
C THR A 110 -13.67 13.86 3.50
N MET A 111 -14.42 13.97 4.59
CA MET A 111 -15.18 15.15 4.97
C MET A 111 -14.55 15.76 6.20
N ARG A 112 -14.26 17.06 6.18
CA ARG A 112 -13.75 17.81 7.32
C ARG A 112 -14.63 19.04 7.51
N PHE A 113 -15.19 19.16 8.70
CA PHE A 113 -15.92 20.34 9.16
C PHE A 113 -15.10 21.04 10.24
N GLU A 114 -15.03 22.37 10.17
CA GLU A 114 -14.38 23.23 11.16
C GLU A 114 -15.33 24.34 11.58
N HIS A 115 -15.34 24.63 12.88
CA HIS A 115 -16.09 25.72 13.45
C HIS A 115 -15.23 26.50 14.46
N ASP A 116 -15.01 27.77 14.20
CA ASP A 116 -14.34 28.66 15.15
C ASP A 116 -15.36 29.09 16.20
N ILE A 117 -15.22 28.58 17.42
CA ILE A 117 -16.05 28.94 18.56
C ILE A 117 -15.76 30.41 18.96
N ASN A 118 -14.51 30.80 18.86
CA ASN A 118 -13.99 32.15 19.01
C ASN A 118 -12.61 32.24 18.30
N ASP A 119 -11.95 33.40 18.38
CA ASP A 119 -10.68 33.67 17.69
C ASP A 119 -9.53 32.71 18.09
N ASN A 120 -9.63 32.08 19.26
CA ASN A 120 -8.59 31.24 19.83
C ASN A 120 -8.98 29.76 19.95
N THR A 121 -10.24 29.42 19.61
CA THR A 121 -10.75 28.06 19.82
C THR A 121 -11.50 27.56 18.60
N THR A 122 -11.04 26.45 18.04
CA THR A 122 -11.64 25.80 16.88
C THR A 122 -11.98 24.34 17.21
N ILE A 123 -13.19 23.93 16.87
CA ILE A 123 -13.59 22.51 16.83
C ILE A 123 -13.53 22.01 15.39
N ARG A 124 -12.95 20.83 15.21
CA ARG A 124 -12.82 20.15 13.92
C ARG A 124 -13.35 18.72 14.03
N ASN A 125 -14.20 18.34 13.09
CA ASN A 125 -14.55 16.93 12.89
C ASN A 125 -14.06 16.48 11.53
N THR A 126 -13.37 15.34 11.48
CA THR A 126 -12.90 14.71 10.25
C THR A 126 -13.43 13.30 10.18
N THR A 127 -14.20 13.00 9.12
CA THR A 127 -14.61 11.64 8.78
C THR A 127 -13.88 11.22 7.52
N ARG A 128 -13.21 10.07 7.57
CA ARG A 128 -12.52 9.46 6.42
C ARG A 128 -13.00 8.04 6.24
N TRP A 129 -13.41 7.74 5.02
CA TRP A 129 -13.59 6.38 4.55
C TRP A 129 -12.56 6.08 3.49
N SER A 130 -11.95 4.90 3.55
CA SER A 130 -11.04 4.40 2.53
C SER A 130 -11.30 2.93 2.25
N ARG A 131 -11.08 2.54 0.99
CA ARG A 131 -11.09 1.16 0.53
C ARG A 131 -9.90 0.94 -0.37
N VAL A 132 -9.13 -0.11 -0.07
CA VAL A 132 -8.06 -0.61 -0.93
C VAL A 132 -8.40 -2.04 -1.31
N LYS A 133 -8.44 -2.31 -2.61
CA LYS A 133 -8.47 -3.66 -3.16
C LYS A 133 -7.14 -3.93 -3.82
N GLN A 134 -6.60 -5.11 -3.63
CA GLN A 134 -5.42 -5.58 -4.32
C GLN A 134 -5.60 -7.06 -4.65
N ASP A 135 -5.33 -7.40 -5.89
CA ASP A 135 -5.15 -8.77 -6.32
C ASP A 135 -3.92 -8.88 -7.20
N TYR A 136 -3.14 -9.92 -7.00
CA TYR A 136 -1.96 -10.18 -7.80
C TYR A 136 -1.68 -11.65 -7.98
N LEU A 137 -1.11 -11.96 -9.12
CA LEU A 137 -0.41 -13.19 -9.46
C LEU A 137 1.02 -12.82 -9.84
N MET A 138 1.99 -13.22 -9.04
CA MET A 138 3.40 -13.02 -9.29
C MET A 138 4.12 -14.37 -9.33
N THR A 139 4.66 -14.70 -10.47
CA THR A 139 5.47 -15.91 -10.65
C THR A 139 6.92 -15.67 -10.23
N ALA A 140 7.45 -16.54 -9.41
CA ALA A 140 8.85 -16.53 -9.00
C ALA A 140 9.48 -17.91 -9.14
N ILE A 141 10.80 -17.96 -9.27
CA ILE A 141 11.55 -19.22 -9.20
C ILE A 141 11.62 -19.71 -7.75
N MET A 142 11.57 -21.04 -7.57
CA MET A 142 11.65 -21.65 -6.24
C MET A 142 13.10 -21.87 -5.82
N GLY A 143 13.48 -21.45 -4.62
CA GLY A 143 14.82 -21.71 -4.08
C GLY A 143 15.10 -23.21 -3.84
N GLY A 144 16.40 -23.57 -3.83
CA GLY A 144 16.89 -24.89 -3.47
C GLY A 144 17.12 -25.85 -4.65
N ALA A 145 18.01 -26.81 -4.41
CA ALA A 145 18.48 -27.77 -5.43
C ALA A 145 17.38 -28.71 -5.94
N SER A 146 16.42 -29.08 -5.09
CA SER A 146 15.31 -29.98 -5.44
C SER A 146 14.38 -29.38 -6.50
N ASN A 147 14.43 -28.07 -6.70
CA ASN A 147 13.63 -27.36 -7.68
C ASN A 147 14.33 -27.22 -9.05
N ILE A 148 15.55 -27.72 -9.18
CA ILE A 148 16.33 -27.72 -10.43
C ILE A 148 16.26 -29.09 -11.05
N THR A 149 15.74 -29.19 -12.26
CA THR A 149 15.71 -30.40 -13.07
C THR A 149 16.87 -30.38 -14.09
N GLN A 150 17.62 -31.47 -14.14
CA GLN A 150 18.83 -31.63 -14.94
C GLN A 150 18.62 -32.75 -15.96
N PRO A 151 17.98 -32.48 -17.11
CA PRO A 151 17.69 -33.52 -18.09
C PRO A 151 18.96 -34.08 -18.79
N THR A 152 20.01 -33.24 -18.88
CA THR A 152 21.31 -33.61 -19.45
C THR A 152 22.45 -32.97 -18.64
N SER A 153 23.71 -33.25 -19.01
CA SER A 153 24.88 -32.54 -18.44
C SER A 153 25.06 -31.12 -18.93
N ASP A 154 24.35 -30.72 -19.99
CA ASP A 154 24.37 -29.35 -20.49
C ASP A 154 23.47 -28.47 -19.65
N VAL A 155 24.05 -27.52 -18.91
CA VAL A 155 23.34 -26.58 -18.04
C VAL A 155 22.32 -25.70 -18.80
N ASN A 156 22.50 -25.50 -20.12
CA ASN A 156 21.54 -24.75 -20.93
C ASN A 156 20.21 -25.50 -21.12
N SER A 157 20.16 -26.80 -20.84
CA SER A 157 18.92 -27.58 -20.84
C SER A 157 18.23 -27.63 -19.49
N TRP A 158 18.86 -27.08 -18.43
CA TRP A 158 18.33 -27.19 -17.08
C TRP A 158 17.12 -26.26 -16.88
N THR A 159 16.18 -26.74 -16.09
CA THR A 159 14.96 -25.98 -15.77
C THR A 159 14.82 -25.79 -14.27
N TRP A 160 14.13 -24.74 -13.91
CA TRP A 160 13.84 -24.38 -12.53
C TRP A 160 12.31 -24.33 -12.29
N SER A 161 11.86 -24.93 -11.19
CA SER A 161 10.46 -24.89 -10.78
C SER A 161 10.05 -23.47 -10.42
N ARG A 162 8.83 -23.11 -10.78
CA ARG A 162 8.21 -21.81 -10.45
C ARG A 162 7.13 -21.98 -9.39
N THR A 163 6.88 -20.92 -8.63
CA THR A 163 5.75 -20.81 -7.71
C THR A 163 4.93 -19.59 -8.06
N ALA A 164 3.62 -19.70 -7.90
CA ALA A 164 2.71 -18.57 -7.97
C ALA A 164 2.52 -17.97 -6.57
N ASN A 165 2.95 -16.73 -6.39
CA ASN A 165 2.59 -15.93 -5.23
C ASN A 165 1.32 -15.18 -5.55
N THR A 166 0.29 -15.36 -4.75
CA THR A 166 -1.05 -14.85 -5.04
C THR A 166 -1.63 -14.12 -3.85
N LYS A 167 -2.43 -13.11 -4.12
CA LYS A 167 -3.23 -12.42 -3.12
C LYS A 167 -4.49 -11.85 -3.76
N ASP A 168 -5.59 -11.89 -3.03
CA ASP A 168 -6.82 -11.18 -3.36
C ASP A 168 -7.40 -10.66 -2.04
N VAL A 169 -7.31 -9.36 -1.82
CA VAL A 169 -7.65 -8.74 -0.53
C VAL A 169 -8.42 -7.44 -0.71
N SER A 170 -9.36 -7.20 0.19
CA SER A 170 -10.05 -5.91 0.31
C SER A 170 -9.92 -5.40 1.74
N ASN A 171 -9.29 -4.24 1.89
CA ASN A 171 -9.20 -3.51 3.16
C ASN A 171 -10.13 -2.31 3.12
N LYS A 172 -10.82 -2.04 4.22
CA LYS A 172 -11.63 -0.83 4.40
C LYS A 172 -11.31 -0.22 5.76
N ILE A 173 -11.31 1.09 5.81
CA ILE A 173 -11.16 1.84 7.05
C ILE A 173 -12.20 2.96 7.09
N LEU A 174 -12.84 3.12 8.23
CA LEU A 174 -13.69 4.26 8.55
C LEU A 174 -13.16 4.89 9.83
N THR A 175 -12.74 6.15 9.75
CA THR A 175 -12.27 6.91 10.90
C THR A 175 -13.13 8.16 11.07
N ASN A 176 -13.53 8.45 12.31
CA ASN A 176 -14.10 9.74 12.69
C ASN A 176 -13.30 10.29 13.87
N GLN A 177 -12.82 11.52 13.72
CA GLN A 177 -12.06 12.22 14.74
C GLN A 177 -12.72 13.58 15.00
N THR A 178 -12.99 13.88 16.27
CA THR A 178 -13.36 15.21 16.73
C THR A 178 -12.23 15.77 17.57
N ASN A 179 -11.71 16.92 17.17
CA ASN A 179 -10.59 17.61 17.80
C ASN A 179 -10.98 19.02 18.16
N LEU A 180 -10.61 19.47 19.35
CA LEU A 180 -10.68 20.84 19.84
C LEU A 180 -9.25 21.36 19.98
N THR A 181 -8.96 22.49 19.35
CA THR A 181 -7.73 23.26 19.57
C THR A 181 -8.05 24.59 20.22
N SER A 182 -7.26 24.99 21.20
CA SER A 182 -7.45 26.26 21.90
C SER A 182 -6.14 26.86 22.38
N THR A 183 -5.96 28.16 22.16
CA THR A 183 -4.85 28.93 22.67
C THR A 183 -5.34 29.88 23.75
N PHE A 184 -4.77 29.82 24.96
CA PHE A 184 -5.14 30.68 26.09
C PHE A 184 -3.93 30.85 27.04
N TYR A 185 -4.12 31.71 28.05
CA TYR A 185 -3.09 31.99 29.05
C TYR A 185 -3.55 31.64 30.45
N THR A 186 -2.67 31.07 31.27
CA THR A 186 -2.83 30.95 32.72
C THR A 186 -1.72 31.73 33.40
N GLY A 187 -2.06 32.97 33.83
CA GLY A 187 -1.05 33.92 34.27
C GLY A 187 -0.13 34.34 33.14
N SER A 188 1.16 34.09 33.30
CA SER A 188 2.19 34.33 32.25
C SER A 188 2.47 33.17 31.32
N ILE A 189 1.86 32.01 31.56
CA ILE A 189 2.09 30.79 30.78
C ILE A 189 1.07 30.74 29.64
N GLY A 190 1.56 30.66 28.41
CA GLY A 190 0.74 30.39 27.23
C GLY A 190 0.47 28.88 27.09
N HIS A 191 -0.71 28.52 26.63
CA HIS A 191 -1.15 27.15 26.36
C HIS A 191 -1.61 27.04 24.92
N ASP A 192 -1.08 26.03 24.22
CA ASP A 192 -1.57 25.55 22.93
C ASP A 192 -2.10 24.13 23.11
N VAL A 193 -3.41 24.03 23.39
CA VAL A 193 -4.06 22.75 23.71
C VAL A 193 -4.66 22.11 22.45
N SER A 194 -4.45 20.82 22.30
CA SER A 194 -5.15 19.96 21.33
C SER A 194 -5.71 18.75 22.07
N THR A 195 -7.04 18.59 22.06
CA THR A 195 -7.72 17.45 22.69
C THR A 195 -8.78 16.90 21.78
N GLY A 196 -9.08 15.62 21.91
CA GLY A 196 -10.09 15.01 21.06
C GLY A 196 -10.40 13.55 21.35
N VAL A 197 -11.34 13.09 20.55
CA VAL A 197 -11.76 11.68 20.51
C VAL A 197 -11.68 11.16 19.09
N GLU A 198 -11.39 9.86 18.96
CA GLU A 198 -11.28 9.19 17.69
C GLU A 198 -11.96 7.83 17.76
N PHE A 199 -12.69 7.51 16.70
CA PHE A 199 -13.22 6.18 16.45
C PHE A 199 -12.69 5.70 15.10
N THR A 200 -12.15 4.46 15.05
CA THR A 200 -11.69 3.82 13.82
C THR A 200 -12.24 2.40 13.75
N ARG A 201 -12.81 2.05 12.60
CA ARG A 201 -13.14 0.68 12.22
C ARG A 201 -12.33 0.28 11.02
N GLU A 202 -11.56 -0.80 11.16
CA GLU A 202 -10.79 -1.41 10.09
C GLU A 202 -11.37 -2.79 9.79
N THR A 203 -11.55 -3.12 8.51
CA THR A 203 -11.97 -4.45 8.09
C THR A 203 -11.09 -4.94 6.96
N GLN A 204 -10.72 -6.21 7.01
CA GLN A 204 -10.00 -6.90 5.96
C GLN A 204 -10.77 -8.15 5.57
N THR A 205 -10.94 -8.37 4.27
CA THR A 205 -11.33 -9.67 3.72
C THR A 205 -10.20 -10.16 2.82
N ASN A 206 -9.62 -11.29 3.18
CA ASN A 206 -8.64 -12.01 2.36
C ASN A 206 -9.36 -13.18 1.69
N TYR A 207 -9.50 -13.10 0.36
CA TYR A 207 -10.21 -14.11 -0.41
C TYR A 207 -9.29 -15.29 -0.70
N GLY A 208 -9.75 -16.50 -0.37
CA GLY A 208 -9.05 -17.72 -0.74
C GLY A 208 -9.11 -17.92 -2.26
N VAL A 209 -7.97 -18.29 -2.84
CA VAL A 209 -7.83 -18.54 -4.27
C VAL A 209 -7.40 -19.98 -4.53
N ASN A 210 -7.79 -20.52 -5.69
CA ASN A 210 -7.33 -21.82 -6.15
C ASN A 210 -5.83 -21.78 -6.46
N PRO A 211 -5.08 -22.88 -6.19
CA PRO A 211 -3.68 -22.98 -6.56
C PRO A 211 -3.48 -22.78 -8.07
N VAL A 212 -2.48 -22.02 -8.45
CA VAL A 212 -2.05 -21.86 -9.85
C VAL A 212 -0.87 -22.81 -10.10
N THR A 213 -1.03 -23.71 -11.05
CA THR A 213 0.04 -24.65 -11.46
C THR A 213 0.88 -24.02 -12.55
N LEU A 214 2.20 -23.99 -12.34
CA LEU A 214 3.17 -23.43 -13.26
C LEU A 214 4.13 -24.51 -13.75
N PRO A 215 4.42 -24.59 -15.07
CA PRO A 215 5.50 -25.44 -15.56
C PRO A 215 6.85 -24.88 -15.16
N ALA A 216 7.86 -25.75 -15.06
CA ALA A 216 9.24 -25.31 -14.88
C ALA A 216 9.71 -24.45 -16.06
N VAL A 217 10.68 -23.60 -15.81
CA VAL A 217 11.22 -22.65 -16.78
C VAL A 217 12.71 -22.91 -17.03
N ASN A 218 13.18 -22.73 -18.26
CA ASN A 218 14.61 -22.85 -18.56
C ASN A 218 15.39 -21.75 -17.81
N ILE A 219 16.55 -22.11 -17.26
CA ILE A 219 17.39 -21.23 -16.45
C ILE A 219 17.94 -20.05 -17.26
N TYR A 220 18.40 -20.30 -18.48
CA TYR A 220 19.04 -19.29 -19.32
C TYR A 220 18.15 -18.67 -20.37
N HIS A 221 17.10 -19.40 -20.78
CA HIS A 221 16.19 -18.99 -21.85
C HIS A 221 14.74 -19.15 -21.37
N PRO A 222 14.29 -18.31 -20.40
CA PRO A 222 12.94 -18.44 -19.85
C PRO A 222 11.88 -18.15 -20.92
N ASP A 223 10.87 -19.03 -21.00
CA ASP A 223 9.67 -18.78 -21.77
C ASP A 223 8.58 -18.20 -20.85
N SER A 224 8.19 -16.98 -21.11
CA SER A 224 7.15 -16.24 -20.40
C SER A 224 5.83 -16.20 -21.15
N SER A 225 5.74 -16.79 -22.35
CA SER A 225 4.50 -16.78 -23.18
C SER A 225 3.41 -17.73 -22.67
N ILE A 226 3.62 -18.33 -21.51
CA ILE A 226 2.69 -19.26 -20.89
C ILE A 226 1.53 -18.51 -20.25
N HIS A 227 0.31 -18.99 -20.44
CA HIS A 227 -0.92 -18.42 -19.90
C HIS A 227 -1.57 -19.41 -18.91
N PRO A 228 -1.15 -19.44 -17.63
CA PRO A 228 -1.74 -20.33 -16.62
C PRO A 228 -3.17 -19.95 -16.23
N GLY A 229 -3.67 -18.82 -16.71
CA GLY A 229 -4.96 -18.22 -16.34
C GLY A 229 -4.86 -17.27 -15.14
N GLY A 230 -5.90 -16.49 -14.93
CA GLY A 230 -6.03 -15.57 -13.80
C GLY A 230 -6.45 -16.28 -12.51
N LEU A 231 -6.43 -15.55 -11.40
CA LEU A 231 -6.89 -16.05 -10.11
C LEU A 231 -8.38 -16.40 -10.13
N THR A 232 -8.72 -17.49 -9.50
CA THR A 232 -10.12 -17.89 -9.26
C THR A 232 -10.35 -18.11 -7.77
N ARG A 233 -11.39 -17.49 -7.21
CA ARG A 233 -11.74 -17.65 -5.80
C ARG A 233 -12.28 -19.04 -5.53
N ASN A 234 -11.87 -19.64 -4.42
CA ASN A 234 -12.33 -20.99 -3.99
C ASN A 234 -13.46 -20.94 -2.95
N GLY A 235 -13.89 -19.73 -2.54
CA GLY A 235 -14.96 -19.53 -1.57
C GLY A 235 -14.50 -19.50 -0.10
N ALA A 236 -13.28 -19.89 0.20
CA ALA A 236 -12.71 -19.72 1.54
C ALA A 236 -12.28 -18.26 1.72
N ASN A 237 -12.78 -17.59 2.76
CA ASN A 237 -12.44 -16.21 3.05
C ASN A 237 -11.99 -16.11 4.51
N ALA A 238 -10.93 -15.35 4.75
CA ALA A 238 -10.54 -14.93 6.08
C ALA A 238 -10.95 -13.46 6.27
N ASN A 239 -11.65 -13.17 7.37
CA ASN A 239 -12.15 -11.83 7.68
C ASN A 239 -11.56 -11.35 8.99
N GLY A 240 -11.08 -10.13 9.02
CA GLY A 240 -10.62 -9.45 10.23
C GLY A 240 -11.35 -8.13 10.40
N GLN A 241 -11.70 -7.79 11.64
CA GLN A 241 -12.23 -6.49 12.01
C GLN A 241 -11.54 -6.00 13.27
N THR A 242 -11.19 -4.72 13.30
CA THR A 242 -10.71 -4.03 14.49
C THR A 242 -11.50 -2.75 14.68
N ASP A 243 -12.06 -2.57 15.87
CA ASP A 243 -12.68 -1.34 16.33
C ASP A 243 -11.77 -0.68 17.36
N THR A 244 -11.44 0.58 17.15
CA THR A 244 -10.60 1.37 18.06
C THR A 244 -11.35 2.61 18.50
N PHE A 245 -11.32 2.90 19.80
CA PHE A 245 -11.75 4.16 20.38
C PHE A 245 -10.58 4.78 21.13
N ALA A 246 -10.31 6.06 20.88
CA ALA A 246 -9.24 6.78 21.54
C ALA A 246 -9.69 8.15 22.07
N ILE A 247 -9.07 8.56 23.17
CA ILE A 247 -9.13 9.92 23.70
C ILE A 247 -7.71 10.44 23.88
N TYR A 248 -7.51 11.72 23.64
CA TYR A 248 -6.19 12.33 23.80
C TYR A 248 -6.27 13.80 24.24
N ALA A 249 -5.20 14.24 24.89
CA ALA A 249 -4.97 15.65 25.20
C ALA A 249 -3.47 15.93 25.15
N PHE A 250 -3.11 17.01 24.47
CA PHE A 250 -1.75 17.52 24.32
C PHE A 250 -1.77 19.02 24.68
N ASP A 251 -0.71 19.51 25.31
CA ASP A 251 -0.51 20.91 25.61
C ASP A 251 0.94 21.31 25.32
N THR A 252 1.11 22.42 24.64
CA THR A 252 2.39 23.11 24.50
C THR A 252 2.37 24.34 25.40
N LEU A 253 3.17 24.28 26.46
CA LEU A 253 3.31 25.33 27.45
C LEU A 253 4.39 26.31 27.02
N GLN A 254 4.04 27.55 26.72
CA GLN A 254 5.00 28.63 26.56
C GLN A 254 5.28 29.28 27.91
N ILE A 255 6.37 28.82 28.57
CA ILE A 255 6.74 29.23 29.93
C ILE A 255 7.45 30.59 29.91
N THR A 256 8.33 30.78 28.92
CA THR A 256 9.00 32.05 28.65
C THR A 256 9.05 32.28 27.12
N ARG A 257 9.57 33.45 26.71
CA ARG A 257 9.76 33.74 25.29
C ARG A 257 10.65 32.74 24.56
N ASP A 258 11.60 32.13 25.27
CA ASP A 258 12.63 31.27 24.71
C ASP A 258 12.53 29.80 25.21
N PHE A 259 11.52 29.47 26.02
CA PHE A 259 11.35 28.13 26.59
C PHE A 259 9.92 27.62 26.48
N GLU A 260 9.76 26.53 25.78
CA GLU A 260 8.50 25.79 25.61
C GLU A 260 8.63 24.37 26.15
N LEU A 261 7.55 23.84 26.72
CA LEU A 261 7.42 22.47 27.18
C LEU A 261 6.21 21.83 26.51
N ASN A 262 6.39 20.73 25.82
CA ASN A 262 5.29 19.98 25.17
C ASN A 262 5.08 18.64 25.90
N GLY A 263 3.82 18.30 26.15
CA GLY A 263 3.42 17.05 26.77
C GLY A 263 2.00 16.66 26.42
N GLY A 264 1.68 15.37 26.60
CA GLY A 264 0.35 14.89 26.33
C GLY A 264 0.16 13.42 26.68
N ILE A 265 -1.08 12.99 26.59
CA ILE A 265 -1.51 11.63 26.84
C ILE A 265 -2.53 11.21 25.77
N ARG A 266 -2.44 9.96 25.33
CA ARG A 266 -3.45 9.30 24.51
C ARG A 266 -3.75 7.93 25.12
N LEU A 267 -5.03 7.61 25.21
CA LEU A 267 -5.53 6.32 25.66
C LEU A 267 -6.31 5.70 24.51
N ASP A 268 -5.94 4.48 24.15
CA ASP A 268 -6.57 3.69 23.10
C ASP A 268 -7.18 2.42 23.70
N ASN A 269 -8.42 2.12 23.32
CA ASN A 269 -9.08 0.86 23.55
C ASN A 269 -9.43 0.25 22.20
N TYR A 270 -8.97 -0.97 21.92
CA TYR A 270 -9.25 -1.65 20.67
C TYR A 270 -9.76 -3.08 20.92
N HIS A 271 -10.59 -3.53 20.00
CA HIS A 271 -11.12 -4.88 19.96
C HIS A 271 -10.94 -5.45 18.56
N THR A 272 -10.37 -6.66 18.46
CA THR A 272 -10.12 -7.32 17.18
C THR A 272 -10.80 -8.68 17.14
N GLU A 273 -11.51 -8.95 16.06
CA GLU A 273 -12.10 -10.23 15.71
C GLU A 273 -11.48 -10.76 14.42
N TYR A 274 -11.28 -12.06 14.33
CA TYR A 274 -10.73 -12.72 13.15
C TYR A 274 -11.38 -14.09 12.95
N ASP A 275 -11.92 -14.29 11.73
CA ASP A 275 -12.53 -15.53 11.27
C ASP A 275 -11.80 -16.02 10.01
N SER A 276 -11.45 -17.34 9.95
CA SER A 276 -10.73 -17.96 8.81
C SER A 276 -11.30 -19.32 8.44
#